data_c97c0d9e905a4cf89d761584322ea461
#
_entry.id   c97c0d9e905a4cf89d761584322ea461
#
_cell.length_a   1.000
_cell.length_b   1.000
_cell.length_c   1.000
_cell.angle_alpha   90.00
_cell.angle_beta   90.00
_cell.angle_gamma   90.00
#
_symmetry.space_group_name_H-M   'P 1'
#
loop_
_entity.id
_entity.type
_entity.pdbx_description
1 polymer ?
#
loop_
_entity_poly.entity_id
_entity_poly.type
_entity_poly.pdbx_seq_one_letter_code
_entity_poly.pdbx_strand_id
1 'polypeptide(L)'
;MRDSVLEQVQAQLPPHFQDAQFSVANHRKNCVSLYRLHARCTQVTEQTERGTRLVGEKAFNETFFGCLHRVLGLKRGVKNADRICKFAATYAAYILEQFAAQDEDTETPAMRFVTILLKHLLKGFRAKNKHVRLRCCHCVSLLINVMDCLDDDLFETLLTMLMERLTDREAAIRVQAVIALARLQTDEDGTEDHTLRLLLHILRHDSSAEVRRAALFNIPPTPTTLPYLLERLQDVDATNRRCVYLGSLKMLLDTQPLIEREDGLTVREALGLGEVSLSEVVRIGLHERDQSVRKAARKLVSMWLEATGFDILTLLNLLHVSRSANGEPVVLALLEDMPALRSQVTEMLSQQDVFWQDMSPAKALLARCFVMYCTTHALERELDTCIPVVTALVFLSLIHI
;
A
#
# COMPACT_ATOMS: atom_id res chain seq x y z
N MET A 1 26.23 25.36 34.82
CA MET A 1 25.72 25.17 33.46
C MET A 1 25.20 23.75 33.23
N ARG A 2 25.93 22.70 33.64
CA ARG A 2 25.54 21.28 33.48
C ARG A 2 24.20 20.96 34.17
N ASP A 3 24.08 21.22 35.47
CA ASP A 3 22.87 20.91 36.27
C ASP A 3 21.65 21.67 35.75
N SER A 4 21.84 22.90 35.31
CA SER A 4 20.79 23.72 34.70
C SER A 4 20.23 23.09 33.37
N VAL A 5 21.06 22.46 32.54
CA VAL A 5 20.60 21.81 31.32
C VAL A 5 19.84 20.52 31.63
N LEU A 6 20.31 19.74 32.60
CA LEU A 6 19.66 18.50 33.04
C LEU A 6 18.28 18.77 33.64
N GLU A 7 18.16 19.81 34.49
CA GLU A 7 16.89 20.26 35.04
C GLU A 7 15.93 20.75 33.95
N GLN A 8 16.45 21.48 32.94
CA GLN A 8 15.66 21.95 31.81
C GLN A 8 15.10 20.79 30.98
N VAL A 9 15.84 19.70 30.79
CA VAL A 9 15.36 18.51 30.07
C VAL A 9 14.14 17.91 30.78
N GLN A 10 14.23 17.73 32.08
CA GLN A 10 13.14 17.17 32.89
C GLN A 10 11.88 18.09 32.93
N ALA A 11 12.06 19.41 32.89
CA ALA A 11 10.98 20.36 32.93
C ALA A 11 10.33 20.61 31.55
N GLN A 12 11.14 20.72 30.48
CA GLN A 12 10.67 21.16 29.14
C GLN A 12 10.23 20.03 28.23
N LEU A 13 10.80 18.82 28.35
CA LEU A 13 10.50 17.72 27.44
C LEU A 13 9.07 17.16 27.60
N PRO A 14 8.55 16.87 28.83
CA PRO A 14 7.21 16.32 29.00
C PRO A 14 6.06 17.18 28.43
N PRO A 15 6.05 18.52 28.53
CA PRO A 15 5.05 19.37 27.90
C PRO A 15 4.90 19.17 26.40
N HIS A 16 6.00 18.88 25.67
CA HIS A 16 5.95 18.59 24.23
C HIS A 16 5.21 17.30 23.93
N PHE A 17 5.36 16.27 24.75
CA PHE A 17 4.59 15.04 24.66
C PHE A 17 3.11 15.27 24.99
N GLN A 18 2.81 16.12 25.98
CA GLN A 18 1.43 16.49 26.29
C GLN A 18 0.75 17.22 25.14
N ASP A 19 1.42 18.16 24.48
CA ASP A 19 0.87 18.86 23.33
C ASP A 19 0.73 17.95 22.10
N ALA A 20 1.72 17.10 21.83
CA ALA A 20 1.73 16.16 20.69
C ALA A 20 0.60 15.12 20.73
N GLN A 21 0.09 14.74 21.92
CA GLN A 21 -0.99 13.76 22.04
C GLN A 21 -2.35 14.29 21.54
N PHE A 22 -2.57 15.60 21.49
CA PHE A 22 -3.85 16.19 21.10
C PHE A 22 -4.03 16.27 19.59
N SER A 23 -2.96 16.58 18.84
CA SER A 23 -3.02 16.72 17.39
C SER A 23 -1.70 16.39 16.71
N VAL A 24 -1.78 15.71 15.54
CA VAL A 24 -0.62 15.48 14.67
C VAL A 24 -0.07 16.79 14.10
N ALA A 25 -0.93 17.82 13.92
CA ALA A 25 -0.50 19.14 13.46
C ALA A 25 0.53 19.79 14.41
N ASN A 26 0.49 19.45 15.71
CA ASN A 26 1.43 19.96 16.70
C ASN A 26 2.82 19.28 16.63
N HIS A 27 2.97 18.15 15.91
CA HIS A 27 4.20 17.37 15.95
C HIS A 27 5.40 18.20 15.46
N ARG A 28 5.31 18.86 14.29
CA ARG A 28 6.43 19.60 13.71
C ARG A 28 6.93 20.71 14.64
N LYS A 29 6.02 21.49 15.22
CA LYS A 29 6.35 22.56 16.18
C LYS A 29 7.12 22.00 17.39
N ASN A 30 6.64 20.88 17.93
CA ASN A 30 7.26 20.23 19.08
C ASN A 30 8.61 19.62 18.73
N CYS A 31 8.79 19.04 17.51
CA CYS A 31 10.08 18.54 17.03
C CYS A 31 11.13 19.63 16.96
N VAL A 32 10.80 20.84 16.46
CA VAL A 32 11.71 21.98 16.40
C VAL A 32 12.19 22.38 17.81
N SER A 33 11.26 22.46 18.77
CA SER A 33 11.60 22.83 20.16
C SER A 33 12.45 21.76 20.85
N LEU A 34 12.10 20.47 20.66
CA LEU A 34 12.88 19.35 21.19
C LEU A 34 14.27 19.25 20.58
N TYR A 35 14.41 19.52 19.30
CA TYR A 35 15.72 19.56 18.63
C TYR A 35 16.65 20.59 19.27
N ARG A 36 16.15 21.82 19.52
CA ARG A 36 16.93 22.87 20.18
C ARG A 36 17.40 22.45 21.59
N LEU A 37 16.56 21.71 22.32
CA LEU A 37 16.90 21.15 23.61
C LEU A 37 17.91 20.03 23.47
N HIS A 38 17.72 19.11 22.51
CA HIS A 38 18.61 17.99 22.22
C HIS A 38 20.02 18.50 21.82
N ALA A 39 20.10 19.45 20.89
CA ALA A 39 21.35 20.06 20.46
C ALA A 39 22.15 20.72 21.62
N ARG A 40 21.46 21.29 22.61
CA ARG A 40 22.13 21.77 23.83
C ARG A 40 22.63 20.62 24.70
N CYS A 41 21.91 19.51 24.75
CA CYS A 41 22.28 18.33 25.50
C CYS A 41 23.52 17.65 24.92
N THR A 42 23.71 17.65 23.60
CA THR A 42 24.91 17.07 22.96
C THR A 42 26.20 17.76 23.40
N GLN A 43 26.14 19.01 23.83
CA GLN A 43 27.30 19.78 24.30
C GLN A 43 27.67 19.46 25.76
N VAL A 44 26.82 18.74 26.51
CA VAL A 44 27.06 18.42 27.93
C VAL A 44 27.74 17.07 28.03
N THR A 45 29.07 17.12 28.14
CA THR A 45 29.95 15.95 28.27
C THR A 45 30.70 15.94 29.58
N GLU A 46 31.19 14.78 30.00
CA GLU A 46 32.04 14.59 31.17
C GLU A 46 33.29 13.79 30.77
N GLN A 47 34.44 14.35 31.02
CA GLN A 47 35.71 13.64 30.81
C GLN A 47 35.94 12.66 31.95
N THR A 48 36.17 11.40 31.65
CA THR A 48 36.49 10.33 32.59
C THR A 48 37.78 9.66 32.17
N GLU A 49 38.41 8.91 33.06
CA GLU A 49 39.64 8.14 32.74
C GLU A 49 39.46 7.15 31.59
N ARG A 50 38.20 6.77 31.28
CA ARG A 50 37.84 5.83 30.21
C ARG A 50 37.37 6.50 28.92
N GLY A 51 37.38 7.84 28.83
CA GLY A 51 36.96 8.63 27.68
C GLY A 51 35.83 9.61 27.99
N THR A 52 35.32 10.25 26.95
CA THR A 52 34.25 11.25 27.05
C THR A 52 32.87 10.60 27.24
N ARG A 53 32.17 10.94 28.31
CA ARG A 53 30.80 10.48 28.61
C ARG A 53 29.77 11.51 28.17
N LEU A 54 28.78 11.09 27.37
CA LEU A 54 27.70 11.91 26.83
C LEU A 54 26.54 12.01 27.85
N VAL A 55 26.75 12.79 28.91
CA VAL A 55 25.81 12.88 30.05
C VAL A 55 24.50 13.56 29.66
N GLY A 56 24.59 14.60 28.84
CA GLY A 56 23.39 15.33 28.39
C GLY A 56 22.54 14.52 27.43
N GLU A 57 23.13 13.80 26.47
CA GLU A 57 22.39 12.88 25.58
C GLU A 57 21.70 11.78 26.39
N LYS A 58 22.40 11.21 27.37
CA LYS A 58 21.82 10.19 28.27
C LYS A 58 20.59 10.72 29.00
N ALA A 59 20.66 11.91 29.59
CA ALA A 59 19.56 12.52 30.32
C ALA A 59 18.36 12.82 29.41
N PHE A 60 18.62 13.30 28.19
CA PHE A 60 17.61 13.51 27.17
C PHE A 60 16.89 12.20 26.83
N ASN A 61 17.66 11.14 26.52
CA ASN A 61 17.14 9.84 26.16
C ASN A 61 16.29 9.23 27.28
N GLU A 62 16.77 9.24 28.52
CA GLU A 62 16.04 8.72 29.68
C GLU A 62 14.71 9.44 29.89
N THR A 63 14.69 10.76 29.76
CA THR A 63 13.46 11.58 29.93
C THR A 63 12.50 11.32 28.77
N PHE A 64 12.98 11.24 27.53
CA PHE A 64 12.19 10.91 26.35
C PHE A 64 11.53 9.54 26.47
N PHE A 65 12.32 8.53 26.85
CA PHE A 65 11.81 7.16 27.06
C PHE A 65 10.80 7.10 28.22
N GLY A 66 11.05 7.85 29.29
CA GLY A 66 10.11 7.98 30.42
C GLY A 66 8.74 8.51 29.96
N CYS A 67 8.71 9.48 29.05
CA CYS A 67 7.46 9.98 28.45
C CYS A 67 6.82 8.93 27.53
N LEU A 68 7.61 8.23 26.72
CA LEU A 68 7.12 7.19 25.82
C LEU A 68 6.55 5.99 26.60
N HIS A 69 7.16 5.59 27.70
CA HIS A 69 6.70 4.49 28.55
C HIS A 69 5.26 4.64 29.04
N ARG A 70 4.81 5.88 29.27
CA ARG A 70 3.44 6.16 29.74
C ARG A 70 2.38 5.67 28.75
N VAL A 71 2.70 5.53 27.48
CA VAL A 71 1.76 5.10 26.45
C VAL A 71 1.97 3.65 26.01
N LEU A 72 3.12 3.02 26.27
CA LEU A 72 3.41 1.65 25.82
C LEU A 72 2.47 0.61 26.43
N GLY A 73 1.94 0.83 27.63
CA GLY A 73 0.97 -0.08 28.28
C GLY A 73 -0.47 0.09 27.80
N LEU A 74 -0.78 1.07 26.96
CA LEU A 74 -2.15 1.39 26.56
C LEU A 74 -2.64 0.50 25.41
N LYS A 75 -3.91 0.08 25.51
CA LYS A 75 -4.54 -0.79 24.49
C LYS A 75 -4.61 -0.16 23.11
N ARG A 76 -4.83 -1.00 22.08
CA ARG A 76 -5.11 -0.59 20.69
C ARG A 76 -6.33 0.35 20.65
N GLY A 77 -6.30 1.35 19.76
CA GLY A 77 -7.40 2.29 19.55
C GLY A 77 -7.41 3.51 20.47
N VAL A 78 -6.46 3.64 21.40
CA VAL A 78 -6.26 4.87 22.16
C VAL A 78 -5.53 5.89 21.30
N LYS A 79 -6.29 6.79 20.67
CA LYS A 79 -5.77 7.78 19.70
C LYS A 79 -4.59 8.60 20.20
N ASN A 80 -4.61 9.00 21.48
CA ASN A 80 -3.51 9.77 22.08
C ASN A 80 -2.20 8.96 22.11
N ALA A 81 -2.28 7.65 22.41
CA ALA A 81 -1.12 6.77 22.38
C ALA A 81 -0.59 6.57 20.95
N ASP A 82 -1.49 6.42 19.96
CA ASP A 82 -1.11 6.29 18.55
C ASP A 82 -0.39 7.55 18.06
N ARG A 83 -0.87 8.75 18.48
CA ARG A 83 -0.22 10.02 18.16
C ARG A 83 1.15 10.16 18.79
N ILE A 84 1.34 9.70 20.02
CA ILE A 84 2.65 9.72 20.69
C ILE A 84 3.63 8.78 20.02
N CYS A 85 3.23 7.55 19.63
CA CYS A 85 4.09 6.66 18.84
C CYS A 85 4.50 7.33 17.50
N LYS A 86 3.53 7.95 16.81
CA LYS A 86 3.81 8.70 15.58
C LYS A 86 4.70 9.92 15.85
N PHE A 87 4.52 10.62 16.97
CA PHE A 87 5.39 11.74 17.35
C PHE A 87 6.84 11.30 17.55
N ALA A 88 7.07 10.16 18.21
CA ALA A 88 8.42 9.63 18.39
C ALA A 88 9.11 9.35 17.03
N ALA A 89 8.39 8.75 16.07
CA ALA A 89 8.91 8.53 14.72
C ALA A 89 9.11 9.84 13.95
N THR A 90 8.17 10.80 14.04
CA THR A 90 8.30 12.12 13.41
C THR A 90 9.51 12.87 13.97
N TYR A 91 9.77 12.73 15.27
CA TYR A 91 10.94 13.35 15.90
C TYR A 91 12.24 12.70 15.42
N ALA A 92 12.27 11.36 15.33
CA ALA A 92 13.42 10.64 14.79
C ALA A 92 13.75 11.08 13.35
N ALA A 93 12.74 11.15 12.46
CA ALA A 93 12.91 11.66 11.10
C ALA A 93 13.48 13.08 11.09
N TYR A 94 12.87 13.96 11.89
CA TYR A 94 13.27 15.37 11.96
C TYR A 94 14.72 15.55 12.40
N ILE A 95 15.18 14.81 13.43
CA ILE A 95 16.56 14.94 13.89
C ILE A 95 17.60 14.34 12.94
N LEU A 96 17.24 13.28 12.22
CA LEU A 96 18.10 12.72 11.17
C LEU A 96 18.36 13.74 10.07
N GLU A 97 17.33 14.49 9.65
CA GLU A 97 17.48 15.60 8.70
C GLU A 97 18.35 16.74 9.26
N GLN A 98 18.18 17.10 10.54
CA GLN A 98 18.84 18.27 11.15
C GLN A 98 20.31 18.01 11.54
N PHE A 99 20.64 16.78 11.95
CA PHE A 99 22.00 16.35 12.27
C PHE A 99 22.63 15.59 11.10
N ALA A 100 22.29 15.92 9.87
CA ALA A 100 22.90 15.28 8.71
C ALA A 100 24.44 15.32 8.81
N ALA A 101 25.07 14.18 8.59
CA ALA A 101 26.52 14.05 8.62
C ALA A 101 27.13 14.81 7.43
N GLN A 102 28.29 15.42 7.65
CA GLN A 102 29.10 15.99 6.55
C GLN A 102 29.88 14.90 5.81
N ASP A 103 30.22 13.80 6.51
CA ASP A 103 30.86 12.60 5.99
C ASP A 103 30.06 11.37 6.39
N GLU A 104 29.96 10.38 5.50
CA GLU A 104 29.18 9.14 5.71
C GLU A 104 29.64 8.31 6.92
N ASP A 105 30.93 8.38 7.27
CA ASP A 105 31.53 7.62 8.39
C ASP A 105 31.34 8.29 9.77
N THR A 106 30.73 9.46 9.84
CA THR A 106 30.61 10.20 11.10
C THR A 106 29.31 9.87 11.83
N GLU A 107 29.41 9.16 12.98
CA GLU A 107 28.27 8.87 13.84
C GLU A 107 27.66 10.16 14.45
N THR A 108 26.47 10.55 14.01
CA THR A 108 25.78 11.75 14.47
C THR A 108 25.01 11.52 15.79
N PRO A 109 24.71 12.59 16.56
CA PRO A 109 23.83 12.48 17.74
C PRO A 109 22.44 11.92 17.40
N ALA A 110 21.92 12.17 16.19
CA ALA A 110 20.66 11.63 15.73
C ALA A 110 20.73 10.12 15.53
N MET A 111 21.77 9.63 14.87
CA MET A 111 21.99 8.18 14.68
C MET A 111 22.10 7.46 16.02
N ARG A 112 22.87 8.00 16.97
CA ARG A 112 22.97 7.44 18.33
C ARG A 112 21.62 7.39 19.03
N PHE A 113 20.86 8.50 18.98
CA PHE A 113 19.54 8.55 19.59
C PHE A 113 18.59 7.49 19.02
N VAL A 114 18.48 7.40 17.69
CA VAL A 114 17.56 6.49 17.01
C VAL A 114 17.96 5.03 17.25
N THR A 115 19.25 4.71 17.21
CA THR A 115 19.78 3.39 17.55
C THR A 115 19.45 2.98 18.98
N ILE A 116 19.65 3.88 19.95
CA ILE A 116 19.33 3.62 21.36
C ILE A 116 17.80 3.47 21.54
N LEU A 117 16.98 4.29 20.87
CA LEU A 117 15.52 4.19 20.90
C LEU A 117 15.04 2.84 20.35
N LEU A 118 15.57 2.40 19.20
CA LEU A 118 15.25 1.08 18.63
C LEU A 118 15.64 -0.05 19.57
N LYS A 119 16.90 -0.07 20.06
CA LYS A 119 17.37 -1.07 21.02
C LYS A 119 16.53 -1.08 22.30
N HIS A 120 16.02 0.09 22.71
CA HIS A 120 15.13 0.21 23.86
C HIS A 120 13.75 -0.40 23.59
N LEU A 121 13.13 -0.11 22.45
CA LEU A 121 11.82 -0.64 22.05
C LEU A 121 11.86 -2.17 21.84
N LEU A 122 12.94 -2.70 21.29
CA LEU A 122 13.13 -4.15 21.10
C LEU A 122 13.04 -4.94 22.40
N LYS A 123 13.47 -4.39 23.54
CA LYS A 123 13.30 -5.03 24.85
C LYS A 123 11.82 -5.29 25.17
N GLY A 124 10.92 -4.43 24.67
CA GLY A 124 9.49 -4.57 24.86
C GLY A 124 8.82 -5.66 24.00
N PHE A 125 9.49 -6.19 22.96
CA PHE A 125 8.94 -7.23 22.09
C PHE A 125 8.67 -8.55 22.82
N ARG A 126 9.42 -8.85 23.87
CA ARG A 126 9.24 -10.05 24.72
C ARG A 126 8.46 -9.80 26.01
N ALA A 127 7.84 -8.61 26.14
CA ALA A 127 7.05 -8.28 27.32
C ALA A 127 5.83 -9.24 27.48
N LYS A 128 5.53 -9.64 28.72
CA LYS A 128 4.33 -10.44 29.04
C LYS A 128 3.04 -9.71 28.67
N ASN A 129 3.03 -8.38 28.86
CA ASN A 129 1.88 -7.53 28.53
C ASN A 129 1.77 -7.35 26.99
N LYS A 130 0.67 -7.83 26.42
CA LYS A 130 0.39 -7.73 24.98
C LYS A 130 0.33 -6.28 24.48
N HIS A 131 -0.10 -5.35 25.30
CA HIS A 131 -0.19 -3.93 24.91
C HIS A 131 1.21 -3.33 24.74
N VAL A 132 2.15 -3.68 25.63
CA VAL A 132 3.55 -3.27 25.51
C VAL A 132 4.14 -3.83 24.21
N ARG A 133 3.99 -5.14 23.96
CA ARG A 133 4.46 -5.75 22.70
C ARG A 133 3.91 -5.05 21.47
N LEU A 134 2.57 -4.81 21.46
CA LEU A 134 1.90 -4.11 20.36
C LEU A 134 2.47 -2.71 20.12
N ARG A 135 2.59 -1.91 21.20
CA ARG A 135 3.06 -0.52 21.08
C ARG A 135 4.52 -0.44 20.67
N CYS A 136 5.36 -1.33 21.19
CA CYS A 136 6.76 -1.40 20.77
C CYS A 136 6.88 -1.78 19.28
N CYS A 137 6.15 -2.81 18.82
CA CYS A 137 6.12 -3.17 17.40
C CYS A 137 5.58 -2.03 16.52
N HIS A 138 4.53 -1.33 16.97
CA HIS A 138 3.99 -0.16 16.26
C HIS A 138 5.00 0.99 16.18
N CYS A 139 5.69 1.32 17.28
CA CYS A 139 6.74 2.34 17.25
C CYS A 139 7.89 1.95 16.30
N VAL A 140 8.34 0.69 16.35
CA VAL A 140 9.40 0.18 15.47
C VAL A 140 8.96 0.22 14.01
N SER A 141 7.74 -0.21 13.66
CA SER A 141 7.23 -0.13 12.28
C SER A 141 7.18 1.29 11.74
N LEU A 142 6.90 2.28 12.60
CA LEU A 142 6.93 3.69 12.23
C LEU A 142 8.35 4.23 12.09
N LEU A 143 9.28 3.80 12.95
CA LEU A 143 10.69 4.23 12.91
C LEU A 143 11.43 3.70 11.68
N ILE A 144 11.25 2.44 11.34
CA ILE A 144 11.87 1.83 10.14
C ILE A 144 11.47 2.59 8.86
N ASN A 145 10.24 3.13 8.80
CA ASN A 145 9.78 3.90 7.65
C ASN A 145 10.50 5.24 7.43
N VAL A 146 11.24 5.73 8.42
CA VAL A 146 11.90 7.05 8.37
C VAL A 146 13.42 6.94 8.45
N MET A 147 13.95 5.72 8.37
CA MET A 147 15.39 5.45 8.40
C MET A 147 15.84 4.97 7.03
N ASP A 148 16.87 5.60 6.50
CA ASP A 148 17.46 5.24 5.21
C ASP A 148 18.55 4.16 5.36
N CYS A 149 19.29 4.17 6.50
CA CYS A 149 20.34 3.22 6.79
C CYS A 149 20.25 2.67 8.21
N LEU A 150 20.56 1.41 8.36
CA LEU A 150 20.68 0.70 9.64
C LEU A 150 22.06 0.06 9.72
N ASP A 151 22.64 0.02 10.90
CA ASP A 151 23.82 -0.78 11.22
C ASP A 151 23.51 -2.27 11.04
N ASP A 152 24.40 -3.06 10.44
CA ASP A 152 24.18 -4.46 10.08
C ASP A 152 23.76 -5.32 11.28
N ASP A 153 24.43 -5.15 12.43
CA ASP A 153 24.09 -5.87 13.67
C ASP A 153 22.67 -5.53 14.15
N LEU A 154 22.26 -4.27 14.01
CA LEU A 154 20.94 -3.83 14.39
C LEU A 154 19.88 -4.31 13.40
N PHE A 155 20.21 -4.34 12.10
CA PHE A 155 19.36 -4.88 11.05
C PHE A 155 19.05 -6.36 11.29
N GLU A 156 20.06 -7.20 11.52
CA GLU A 156 19.88 -8.62 11.81
C GLU A 156 19.08 -8.86 13.10
N THR A 157 19.35 -8.06 14.13
CA THR A 157 18.59 -8.12 15.39
C THR A 157 17.12 -7.78 15.17
N LEU A 158 16.83 -6.71 14.42
CA LEU A 158 15.48 -6.29 14.07
C LEU A 158 14.76 -7.37 13.28
N LEU A 159 15.40 -7.90 12.25
CA LEU A 159 14.87 -8.94 11.38
C LEU A 159 14.45 -10.17 12.20
N THR A 160 15.38 -10.69 13.02
CA THR A 160 15.14 -11.84 13.89
C THR A 160 13.98 -11.60 14.85
N MET A 161 13.96 -10.46 15.54
CA MET A 161 12.93 -10.17 16.53
C MET A 161 11.55 -9.89 15.90
N LEU A 162 11.50 -9.31 14.69
CA LEU A 162 10.25 -9.12 13.94
C LEU A 162 9.70 -10.45 13.43
N MET A 163 10.57 -11.36 12.96
CA MET A 163 10.17 -12.72 12.57
C MET A 163 9.55 -13.47 13.75
N GLU A 164 10.10 -13.37 14.97
CA GLU A 164 9.44 -13.92 16.16
C GLU A 164 8.03 -13.35 16.38
N ARG A 165 7.79 -12.09 16.03
CA ARG A 165 6.46 -11.44 16.20
C ARG A 165 5.46 -11.83 15.13
N LEU A 166 5.86 -12.40 14.01
CA LEU A 166 4.93 -12.97 13.03
C LEU A 166 4.11 -14.14 13.58
N THR A 167 4.61 -14.82 14.62
CA THR A 167 3.92 -15.91 15.29
C THR A 167 3.24 -15.50 16.61
N ASP A 168 3.15 -14.21 16.92
CA ASP A 168 2.49 -13.72 18.14
C ASP A 168 0.99 -14.11 18.14
N ARG A 169 0.45 -14.44 19.32
CA ARG A 169 -0.96 -14.79 19.51
C ARG A 169 -1.92 -13.69 19.09
N GLU A 170 -1.50 -12.44 19.29
CA GLU A 170 -2.30 -11.25 18.98
C GLU A 170 -2.14 -10.83 17.53
N ALA A 171 -3.18 -10.92 16.72
CA ALA A 171 -3.16 -10.53 15.30
C ALA A 171 -2.66 -9.10 15.06
N ALA A 172 -3.01 -8.17 15.95
CA ALA A 172 -2.57 -6.78 15.85
C ALA A 172 -1.04 -6.62 15.94
N ILE A 173 -0.36 -7.51 16.67
CA ILE A 173 1.12 -7.52 16.75
C ILE A 173 1.69 -8.08 15.46
N ARG A 174 1.12 -9.19 14.94
CA ARG A 174 1.51 -9.76 13.65
C ARG A 174 1.38 -8.74 12.51
N VAL A 175 0.28 -7.94 12.51
CA VAL A 175 0.10 -6.83 11.54
C VAL A 175 1.28 -5.86 11.57
N GLN A 176 1.71 -5.42 12.77
CA GLN A 176 2.83 -4.47 12.87
C GLN A 176 4.16 -5.11 12.46
N ALA A 177 4.35 -6.40 12.75
CA ALA A 177 5.54 -7.14 12.31
C ALA A 177 5.58 -7.25 10.77
N VAL A 178 4.45 -7.55 10.11
CA VAL A 178 4.34 -7.58 8.64
C VAL A 178 4.70 -6.22 8.03
N ILE A 179 4.14 -5.12 8.57
CA ILE A 179 4.41 -3.76 8.07
C ILE A 179 5.90 -3.40 8.21
N ALA A 180 6.51 -3.76 9.34
CA ALA A 180 7.93 -3.48 9.59
C ALA A 180 8.84 -4.32 8.68
N LEU A 181 8.58 -5.62 8.58
CA LEU A 181 9.37 -6.54 7.76
C LEU A 181 9.33 -6.22 6.27
N ALA A 182 8.18 -5.76 5.78
CA ALA A 182 8.05 -5.37 4.39
C ALA A 182 8.96 -4.20 3.97
N ARG A 183 9.46 -3.43 4.93
CA ARG A 183 10.42 -2.34 4.70
C ARG A 183 11.89 -2.77 4.83
N LEU A 184 12.11 -3.97 5.35
CA LEU A 184 13.44 -4.57 5.50
C LEU A 184 13.74 -5.59 4.38
N GLN A 185 12.95 -5.60 3.31
CA GLN A 185 13.25 -6.40 2.12
C GLN A 185 14.50 -5.82 1.44
N THR A 186 15.43 -6.69 1.11
CA THR A 186 16.64 -6.33 0.34
C THR A 186 16.42 -6.70 -1.12
N ASP A 187 16.68 -5.74 -2.02
CA ASP A 187 16.63 -5.96 -3.48
C ASP A 187 17.94 -6.61 -3.99
N GLU A 188 18.58 -7.47 -3.21
CA GLU A 188 19.80 -8.16 -3.64
C GLU A 188 19.48 -9.14 -4.77
N ASP A 189 19.99 -8.82 -5.95
CA ASP A 189 19.88 -9.62 -7.18
C ASP A 189 20.33 -11.07 -6.94
N GLY A 190 19.38 -12.00 -7.01
CA GLY A 190 19.65 -13.43 -7.13
C GLY A 190 19.59 -14.27 -5.86
N THR A 191 19.41 -13.71 -4.67
CA THR A 191 19.08 -14.46 -3.47
C THR A 191 17.56 -14.43 -3.24
N GLU A 192 16.92 -15.61 -3.13
CA GLU A 192 15.51 -15.66 -2.74
C GLU A 192 15.31 -14.95 -1.39
N ASP A 193 14.72 -13.76 -1.42
CA ASP A 193 14.47 -12.98 -0.20
C ASP A 193 13.60 -13.81 0.77
N HIS A 194 14.25 -14.25 1.86
CA HIS A 194 13.62 -15.01 2.92
C HIS A 194 12.43 -14.26 3.53
N THR A 195 12.53 -12.94 3.64
CA THR A 195 11.47 -12.07 4.16
C THR A 195 10.25 -12.09 3.25
N LEU A 196 10.45 -11.97 1.95
CA LEU A 196 9.36 -12.06 0.97
C LEU A 196 8.65 -13.41 1.04
N ARG A 197 9.38 -14.52 1.12
CA ARG A 197 8.77 -15.85 1.27
C ARG A 197 7.92 -15.97 2.52
N LEU A 198 8.37 -15.41 3.65
CA LEU A 198 7.58 -15.38 4.89
C LEU A 198 6.32 -14.53 4.74
N LEU A 199 6.41 -13.37 4.09
CA LEU A 199 5.25 -12.51 3.84
C LEU A 199 4.23 -13.17 2.92
N LEU A 200 4.68 -13.87 1.87
CA LEU A 200 3.82 -14.67 1.00
C LEU A 200 3.15 -15.83 1.74
N HIS A 201 3.88 -16.49 2.64
CA HIS A 201 3.30 -17.54 3.49
C HIS A 201 2.19 -16.98 4.39
N ILE A 202 2.42 -15.83 5.02
CA ILE A 202 1.43 -15.15 5.87
C ILE A 202 0.22 -14.70 5.05
N LEU A 203 0.43 -14.15 3.87
CA LEU A 203 -0.64 -13.75 2.94
C LEU A 203 -1.59 -14.93 2.65
N ARG A 204 -1.05 -16.13 2.51
CA ARG A 204 -1.84 -17.33 2.20
C ARG A 204 -2.48 -17.98 3.42
N HIS A 205 -1.78 -18.04 4.54
CA HIS A 205 -2.11 -18.97 5.63
C HIS A 205 -2.48 -18.34 6.97
N ASP A 206 -2.24 -17.02 7.18
CA ASP A 206 -2.62 -16.43 8.47
C ASP A 206 -4.13 -16.49 8.70
N SER A 207 -4.52 -16.91 9.89
CA SER A 207 -5.94 -17.04 10.27
C SER A 207 -6.68 -15.69 10.32
N SER A 208 -5.97 -14.60 10.57
CA SER A 208 -6.56 -13.26 10.69
C SER A 208 -6.62 -12.55 9.33
N ALA A 209 -7.82 -12.13 8.93
CA ALA A 209 -8.01 -11.31 7.73
C ALA A 209 -7.23 -9.98 7.77
N GLU A 210 -7.06 -9.37 8.96
CA GLU A 210 -6.27 -8.14 9.11
C GLU A 210 -4.79 -8.36 8.80
N VAL A 211 -4.23 -9.51 9.19
CA VAL A 211 -2.82 -9.85 8.94
C VAL A 211 -2.61 -10.14 7.45
N ARG A 212 -3.48 -10.94 6.83
CA ARG A 212 -3.45 -11.18 5.37
C ARG A 212 -3.56 -9.87 4.59
N ARG A 213 -4.42 -8.95 5.06
CA ARG A 213 -4.57 -7.61 4.45
C ARG A 213 -3.31 -6.78 4.58
N ALA A 214 -2.65 -6.81 5.74
CA ALA A 214 -1.38 -6.13 5.92
C ALA A 214 -0.31 -6.65 4.95
N ALA A 215 -0.22 -7.98 4.77
CA ALA A 215 0.67 -8.58 3.78
C ALA A 215 0.28 -8.15 2.35
N LEU A 216 -1.01 -8.20 2.00
CA LEU A 216 -1.52 -7.80 0.68
C LEU A 216 -1.14 -6.36 0.29
N PHE A 217 -1.14 -5.41 1.25
CA PHE A 217 -0.79 -4.02 0.99
C PHE A 217 0.72 -3.73 1.00
N ASN A 218 1.52 -4.63 1.54
CA ASN A 218 2.95 -4.41 1.71
C ASN A 218 3.81 -5.29 0.79
N ILE A 219 3.23 -6.20 0.03
CA ILE A 219 3.91 -6.97 -1.01
C ILE A 219 3.70 -6.27 -2.35
N PRO A 220 4.78 -5.83 -3.03
CA PRO A 220 4.66 -5.20 -4.34
C PRO A 220 4.16 -6.21 -5.39
N PRO A 221 3.29 -5.80 -6.33
CA PRO A 221 2.84 -6.66 -7.43
C PRO A 221 3.93 -6.76 -8.51
N THR A 222 4.74 -7.80 -8.42
CA THR A 222 5.75 -8.18 -9.42
C THR A 222 5.30 -9.45 -10.16
N PRO A 223 5.94 -9.85 -11.27
CA PRO A 223 5.62 -11.11 -11.95
C PRO A 223 5.67 -12.32 -11.01
N THR A 224 6.57 -12.33 -10.04
CA THR A 224 6.72 -13.42 -9.06
C THR A 224 5.70 -13.40 -7.93
N THR A 225 5.26 -12.22 -7.49
CA THR A 225 4.32 -12.07 -6.35
C THR A 225 2.85 -12.02 -6.78
N LEU A 226 2.59 -11.54 -8.00
CA LEU A 226 1.23 -11.31 -8.50
C LEU A 226 0.30 -12.54 -8.43
N PRO A 227 0.74 -13.76 -8.77
CA PRO A 227 -0.10 -14.95 -8.64
C PRO A 227 -0.63 -15.14 -7.20
N TYR A 228 0.21 -14.92 -6.20
CA TYR A 228 -0.15 -15.03 -4.78
C TYR A 228 -1.12 -13.92 -4.34
N LEU A 229 -0.96 -12.70 -4.87
CA LEU A 229 -1.88 -11.59 -4.60
C LEU A 229 -3.25 -11.87 -5.22
N LEU A 230 -3.31 -12.44 -6.44
CA LEU A 230 -4.54 -12.81 -7.13
C LEU A 230 -5.29 -13.96 -6.44
N GLU A 231 -4.62 -14.89 -5.75
CA GLU A 231 -5.29 -15.90 -4.92
C GLU A 231 -6.24 -15.25 -3.89
N ARG A 232 -5.98 -14.01 -3.48
CA ARG A 232 -6.83 -13.28 -2.52
C ARG A 232 -8.14 -12.77 -3.11
N LEU A 233 -8.36 -12.91 -4.42
CA LEU A 233 -9.69 -12.74 -5.02
C LEU A 233 -10.71 -13.74 -4.46
N GLN A 234 -10.24 -14.86 -3.93
CA GLN A 234 -11.06 -15.90 -3.27
C GLN A 234 -10.94 -15.86 -1.74
N ASP A 235 -10.40 -14.79 -1.15
CA ASP A 235 -10.30 -14.66 0.31
C ASP A 235 -11.70 -14.73 0.96
N VAL A 236 -11.79 -15.35 2.13
CA VAL A 236 -13.04 -15.41 2.91
C VAL A 236 -13.55 -14.01 3.27
N ASP A 237 -12.63 -13.07 3.55
CA ASP A 237 -12.96 -11.69 3.91
C ASP A 237 -13.19 -10.84 2.66
N ALA A 238 -14.39 -10.26 2.53
CA ALA A 238 -14.76 -9.40 1.40
C ALA A 238 -13.88 -8.15 1.30
N THR A 239 -13.38 -7.62 2.43
CA THR A 239 -12.48 -6.47 2.42
C THR A 239 -11.16 -6.83 1.78
N ASN A 240 -10.62 -8.04 2.02
CA ASN A 240 -9.41 -8.53 1.37
C ASN A 240 -9.62 -8.68 -0.13
N ARG A 241 -10.73 -9.31 -0.57
CA ARG A 241 -11.09 -9.40 -1.99
C ARG A 241 -11.16 -8.03 -2.65
N ARG A 242 -11.81 -7.07 -2.00
CA ARG A 242 -11.88 -5.67 -2.48
C ARG A 242 -10.50 -5.02 -2.59
N CYS A 243 -9.61 -5.28 -1.64
CA CYS A 243 -8.27 -4.72 -1.62
C CYS A 243 -7.39 -5.21 -2.78
N VAL A 244 -7.63 -6.39 -3.34
CA VAL A 244 -6.94 -6.84 -4.55
C VAL A 244 -7.20 -5.89 -5.71
N TYR A 245 -8.48 -5.50 -5.94
CA TYR A 245 -8.85 -4.60 -7.03
C TYR A 245 -8.30 -3.18 -6.85
N LEU A 246 -8.49 -2.58 -5.67
CA LEU A 246 -8.15 -1.18 -5.40
C LEU A 246 -6.76 -0.97 -4.78
N GLY A 247 -6.08 -2.04 -4.42
CA GLY A 247 -4.71 -2.05 -3.94
C GLY A 247 -3.77 -2.62 -5.00
N SER A 248 -3.58 -3.94 -5.00
CA SER A 248 -2.58 -4.61 -5.83
C SER A 248 -2.75 -4.35 -7.34
N LEU A 249 -3.96 -4.50 -7.89
CA LEU A 249 -4.20 -4.30 -9.31
C LEU A 249 -4.17 -2.82 -9.72
N LYS A 250 -4.59 -1.92 -8.82
CA LYS A 250 -4.42 -0.48 -9.05
C LYS A 250 -2.93 -0.10 -9.02
N MET A 251 -2.17 -0.58 -8.03
CA MET A 251 -0.73 -0.31 -7.95
C MET A 251 0.00 -0.81 -9.20
N LEU A 252 -0.40 -1.96 -9.73
CA LEU A 252 0.10 -2.49 -10.98
C LEU A 252 -0.15 -1.54 -12.14
N LEU A 253 -1.36 -1.00 -12.25
CA LEU A 253 -1.73 -0.01 -13.26
C LEU A 253 -0.90 1.28 -13.14
N ASP A 254 -0.67 1.75 -11.90
CA ASP A 254 0.10 2.96 -11.64
C ASP A 254 1.61 2.77 -11.98
N THR A 255 2.12 1.54 -11.90
CA THR A 255 3.55 1.24 -12.15
C THR A 255 3.85 0.77 -13.57
N GLN A 256 2.85 0.21 -14.28
CA GLN A 256 3.03 -0.33 -15.63
C GLN A 256 1.91 0.15 -16.55
N PRO A 257 2.23 0.80 -17.67
CA PRO A 257 1.22 1.25 -18.63
C PRO A 257 0.52 0.06 -19.28
N LEU A 258 -0.81 0.17 -19.49
CA LEU A 258 -1.61 -0.85 -20.17
C LEU A 258 -1.34 -0.93 -21.69
N ILE A 259 -0.76 0.12 -22.27
CA ILE A 259 -0.45 0.21 -23.69
C ILE A 259 0.95 -0.35 -23.94
N GLU A 260 1.17 -0.97 -25.07
CA GLU A 260 2.45 -1.55 -25.49
C GLU A 260 3.62 -0.60 -25.25
N ARG A 261 4.68 -1.12 -24.64
CA ARG A 261 5.97 -0.44 -24.57
C ARG A 261 6.61 -0.44 -25.97
N GLU A 262 7.52 0.47 -26.21
CA GLU A 262 8.30 0.54 -27.45
C GLU A 262 9.06 -0.76 -27.79
N ASP A 263 9.23 -1.67 -26.81
CA ASP A 263 9.86 -2.96 -26.94
C ASP A 263 8.93 -4.08 -27.45
N GLY A 264 7.65 -3.80 -27.70
CA GLY A 264 6.66 -4.74 -28.24
C GLY A 264 6.18 -5.82 -27.27
N LEU A 265 6.60 -5.78 -25.99
CA LEU A 265 6.12 -6.70 -24.97
C LEU A 265 4.72 -6.27 -24.50
N THR A 266 3.76 -7.18 -24.59
CA THR A 266 2.43 -6.95 -24.04
C THR A 266 2.48 -6.91 -22.51
N VAL A 267 1.59 -6.13 -21.88
CA VAL A 267 1.43 -6.08 -20.42
C VAL A 267 1.30 -7.49 -19.81
N ARG A 268 0.70 -8.42 -20.54
CA ARG A 268 0.53 -9.81 -20.13
C ARG A 268 1.87 -10.55 -19.98
N GLU A 269 2.79 -10.33 -20.91
CA GLU A 269 4.12 -10.98 -20.93
C GLU A 269 5.04 -10.31 -19.90
N ALA A 270 4.97 -8.97 -19.78
CA ALA A 270 5.70 -8.21 -18.77
C ALA A 270 5.29 -8.55 -17.35
N LEU A 271 4.02 -8.95 -17.12
CA LEU A 271 3.47 -9.27 -15.80
C LEU A 271 3.60 -10.74 -15.42
N GLY A 272 4.02 -11.62 -16.34
CA GLY A 272 4.07 -13.06 -16.07
C GLY A 272 2.73 -13.63 -15.60
N LEU A 273 1.59 -13.07 -16.07
CA LEU A 273 0.24 -13.44 -15.63
C LEU A 273 -0.13 -14.90 -15.95
N GLY A 274 0.74 -15.65 -16.63
CA GLY A 274 0.58 -17.06 -16.89
C GLY A 274 -0.80 -17.38 -17.50
N GLU A 275 -1.52 -18.29 -16.86
CA GLU A 275 -2.85 -18.74 -17.30
C GLU A 275 -4.00 -17.77 -16.88
N VAL A 276 -3.78 -16.89 -15.90
CA VAL A 276 -4.83 -15.99 -15.40
C VAL A 276 -4.93 -14.75 -16.27
N SER A 277 -5.95 -14.68 -17.11
CA SER A 277 -6.20 -13.52 -17.95
C SER A 277 -6.80 -12.35 -17.15
N LEU A 278 -6.46 -11.11 -17.51
CA LEU A 278 -7.08 -9.89 -16.93
C LEU A 278 -8.61 -9.94 -17.05
N SER A 279 -9.14 -10.46 -18.15
CA SER A 279 -10.58 -10.64 -18.36
C SER A 279 -11.22 -11.56 -17.33
N GLU A 280 -10.54 -12.64 -16.91
CA GLU A 280 -11.05 -13.55 -15.88
C GLU A 280 -11.07 -12.90 -14.49
N VAL A 281 -10.02 -12.15 -14.14
CA VAL A 281 -9.95 -11.39 -12.88
C VAL A 281 -11.11 -10.41 -12.76
N VAL A 282 -11.42 -9.69 -13.84
CA VAL A 282 -12.53 -8.72 -13.86
C VAL A 282 -13.87 -9.44 -13.84
N ARG A 283 -14.03 -10.55 -14.58
CA ARG A 283 -15.24 -11.37 -14.57
C ARG A 283 -15.57 -11.84 -13.14
N ILE A 284 -14.60 -12.36 -12.41
CA ILE A 284 -14.77 -12.77 -11.01
C ILE A 284 -15.31 -11.60 -10.18
N GLY A 285 -14.72 -10.41 -10.33
CA GLY A 285 -15.11 -9.22 -9.58
C GLY A 285 -16.49 -8.68 -9.91
N LEU A 286 -16.85 -8.66 -11.20
CA LEU A 286 -18.15 -8.16 -11.64
C LEU A 286 -19.32 -9.09 -11.26
N HIS A 287 -19.07 -10.41 -11.11
CA HIS A 287 -20.07 -11.38 -10.67
C HIS A 287 -20.02 -11.66 -9.15
N GLU A 288 -19.16 -10.96 -8.41
CA GLU A 288 -19.04 -11.14 -6.97
C GLU A 288 -20.37 -10.81 -6.23
N ARG A 289 -20.69 -11.59 -5.19
CA ARG A 289 -21.90 -11.41 -4.38
C ARG A 289 -21.85 -10.13 -3.54
N ASP A 290 -20.68 -9.82 -3.01
CA ASP A 290 -20.49 -8.63 -2.19
C ASP A 290 -20.48 -7.35 -3.04
N GLN A 291 -21.40 -6.42 -2.72
CA GLN A 291 -21.56 -5.18 -3.47
C GLN A 291 -20.32 -4.28 -3.41
N SER A 292 -19.57 -4.31 -2.29
CA SER A 292 -18.37 -3.47 -2.15
C SER A 292 -17.23 -3.97 -3.03
N VAL A 293 -17.13 -5.28 -3.23
CA VAL A 293 -16.16 -5.91 -4.13
C VAL A 293 -16.55 -5.64 -5.60
N ARG A 294 -17.84 -5.81 -5.96
CA ARG A 294 -18.32 -5.46 -7.32
C ARG A 294 -18.01 -4.00 -7.68
N LYS A 295 -18.30 -3.07 -6.77
CA LYS A 295 -17.97 -1.64 -6.99
C LYS A 295 -16.48 -1.41 -7.18
N ALA A 296 -15.62 -2.16 -6.47
CA ALA A 296 -14.18 -2.05 -6.62
C ALA A 296 -13.70 -2.58 -7.99
N ALA A 297 -14.25 -3.71 -8.45
CA ALA A 297 -13.97 -4.25 -9.78
C ALA A 297 -14.43 -3.31 -10.89
N ARG A 298 -15.65 -2.75 -10.78
CA ARG A 298 -16.18 -1.73 -11.73
C ARG A 298 -15.27 -0.50 -11.79
N LYS A 299 -14.82 -0.02 -10.63
CA LYS A 299 -13.90 1.12 -10.58
C LYS A 299 -12.55 0.80 -11.25
N LEU A 300 -12.01 -0.41 -11.06
CA LEU A 300 -10.78 -0.82 -11.74
C LEU A 300 -10.96 -0.82 -13.25
N VAL A 301 -12.07 -1.35 -13.76
CA VAL A 301 -12.39 -1.36 -15.20
C VAL A 301 -12.47 0.06 -15.76
N SER A 302 -13.12 0.99 -15.02
CA SER A 302 -13.14 2.41 -15.41
C SER A 302 -11.75 3.02 -15.47
N MET A 303 -10.89 2.72 -14.48
CA MET A 303 -9.49 3.18 -14.49
C MET A 303 -8.67 2.59 -15.66
N TRP A 304 -8.95 1.35 -16.05
CA TRP A 304 -8.32 0.76 -17.24
C TRP A 304 -8.76 1.46 -18.54
N LEU A 305 -10.03 1.82 -18.64
CA LEU A 305 -10.52 2.61 -19.79
C LEU A 305 -9.85 4.01 -19.82
N GLU A 306 -9.74 4.67 -18.67
CA GLU A 306 -9.01 5.95 -18.56
C GLU A 306 -7.55 5.81 -19.02
N ALA A 307 -6.88 4.73 -18.61
CA ALA A 307 -5.48 4.45 -18.99
C ALA A 307 -5.29 4.16 -20.49
N THR A 308 -6.34 3.69 -21.20
CA THR A 308 -6.32 3.56 -22.67
C THR A 308 -6.74 4.84 -23.41
N GLY A 309 -6.81 5.97 -22.73
CA GLY A 309 -7.26 7.24 -23.32
C GLY A 309 -8.76 7.25 -23.68
N PHE A 310 -9.59 6.52 -22.96
CA PHE A 310 -11.02 6.30 -23.22
C PHE A 310 -11.31 5.54 -24.51
N ASP A 311 -10.32 4.83 -25.08
CA ASP A 311 -10.55 3.96 -26.23
C ASP A 311 -11.03 2.56 -25.76
N ILE A 312 -12.34 2.35 -25.87
CA ILE A 312 -12.97 1.08 -25.50
C ILE A 312 -12.54 -0.09 -26.40
N LEU A 313 -12.27 0.15 -27.67
CA LEU A 313 -11.86 -0.91 -28.60
C LEU A 313 -10.46 -1.41 -28.25
N THR A 314 -9.53 -0.51 -27.92
CA THR A 314 -8.21 -0.86 -27.42
C THR A 314 -8.33 -1.65 -26.11
N LEU A 315 -9.16 -1.23 -25.15
CA LEU A 315 -9.38 -1.99 -23.93
C LEU A 315 -9.91 -3.40 -24.20
N LEU A 316 -10.89 -3.55 -25.10
CA LEU A 316 -11.45 -4.87 -25.45
C LEU A 316 -10.43 -5.78 -26.13
N ASN A 317 -9.54 -5.22 -26.95
CA ASN A 317 -8.44 -5.98 -27.55
C ASN A 317 -7.43 -6.45 -26.49
N LEU A 318 -7.08 -5.60 -25.51
CA LEU A 318 -6.22 -5.96 -24.37
C LEU A 318 -6.84 -7.08 -23.51
N LEU A 319 -8.17 -7.11 -23.39
CA LEU A 319 -8.90 -8.17 -22.69
C LEU A 319 -9.05 -9.45 -23.52
N HIS A 320 -8.51 -9.49 -24.74
CA HIS A 320 -8.59 -10.63 -25.65
C HIS A 320 -9.99 -11.19 -25.83
N VAL A 321 -10.98 -10.32 -26.05
CA VAL A 321 -12.40 -10.70 -26.17
C VAL A 321 -12.68 -11.66 -27.33
N SER A 322 -11.79 -11.78 -28.31
CA SER A 322 -11.86 -12.77 -29.39
C SER A 322 -11.64 -14.22 -28.91
N ARG A 323 -11.05 -14.40 -27.71
CA ARG A 323 -10.75 -15.71 -27.12
C ARG A 323 -11.49 -15.97 -25.80
N SER A 324 -12.20 -14.99 -25.29
CA SER A 324 -12.82 -15.04 -23.97
C SER A 324 -14.21 -14.40 -23.99
N ALA A 325 -15.22 -15.12 -23.50
CA ALA A 325 -16.58 -14.61 -23.32
C ALA A 325 -16.73 -13.55 -22.22
N ASN A 326 -15.61 -13.14 -21.59
CA ASN A 326 -15.64 -12.29 -20.38
C ASN A 326 -15.76 -10.79 -20.68
N GLY A 327 -15.80 -10.36 -21.94
CA GLY A 327 -15.87 -8.96 -22.32
C GLY A 327 -17.25 -8.34 -22.11
N GLU A 328 -18.33 -9.10 -22.21
CA GLU A 328 -19.71 -8.61 -22.09
C GLU A 328 -19.98 -7.93 -20.73
N PRO A 329 -19.67 -8.54 -19.57
CA PRO A 329 -19.86 -7.89 -18.27
C PRO A 329 -19.06 -6.59 -18.11
N VAL A 330 -17.89 -6.51 -18.76
CA VAL A 330 -17.04 -5.32 -18.75
C VAL A 330 -17.71 -4.17 -19.48
N VAL A 331 -18.16 -4.42 -20.73
CA VAL A 331 -18.83 -3.40 -21.55
C VAL A 331 -20.11 -2.90 -20.87
N LEU A 332 -20.95 -3.82 -20.38
CA LEU A 332 -22.19 -3.46 -19.69
C LEU A 332 -21.92 -2.61 -18.44
N ALA A 333 -20.93 -2.99 -17.62
CA ALA A 333 -20.55 -2.21 -16.45
C ALA A 333 -20.06 -0.79 -16.82
N LEU A 334 -19.28 -0.65 -17.88
CA LEU A 334 -18.80 0.66 -18.35
C LEU A 334 -19.95 1.52 -18.92
N LEU A 335 -20.86 0.93 -19.69
CA LEU A 335 -22.03 1.63 -20.20
C LEU A 335 -22.98 2.09 -19.07
N GLU A 336 -23.08 1.32 -17.98
CA GLU A 336 -23.89 1.74 -16.82
C GLU A 336 -23.24 2.87 -16.02
N ASP A 337 -21.91 2.80 -15.81
CA ASP A 337 -21.22 3.72 -14.89
C ASP A 337 -20.74 5.01 -15.56
N MET A 338 -20.56 5.03 -16.90
CA MET A 338 -19.93 6.13 -17.63
C MET A 338 -20.83 6.74 -18.71
N PRO A 339 -21.65 7.76 -18.39
CA PRO A 339 -22.51 8.43 -19.37
C PRO A 339 -21.76 9.00 -20.58
N ALA A 340 -20.54 9.53 -20.37
CA ALA A 340 -19.72 10.07 -21.46
C ALA A 340 -19.31 8.98 -22.47
N LEU A 341 -18.99 7.78 -22.00
CA LEU A 341 -18.71 6.65 -22.87
C LEU A 341 -19.94 6.25 -23.69
N ARG A 342 -21.14 6.26 -23.09
CA ARG A 342 -22.38 5.97 -23.83
C ARG A 342 -22.56 6.91 -25.02
N SER A 343 -22.37 8.21 -24.82
CA SER A 343 -22.46 9.18 -25.88
C SER A 343 -21.42 8.93 -26.98
N GLN A 344 -20.18 8.60 -26.61
CA GLN A 344 -19.11 8.28 -27.54
C GLN A 344 -19.43 7.00 -28.33
N VAL A 345 -19.94 5.96 -27.68
CA VAL A 345 -20.33 4.70 -28.34
C VAL A 345 -21.52 4.94 -29.29
N THR A 346 -22.50 5.74 -28.88
CA THR A 346 -23.64 6.13 -29.74
C THR A 346 -23.12 6.84 -30.98
N GLU A 347 -22.22 7.80 -30.86
CA GLU A 347 -21.64 8.52 -31.99
C GLU A 347 -20.83 7.56 -32.91
N MET A 348 -20.03 6.68 -32.32
CA MET A 348 -19.23 5.69 -33.05
C MET A 348 -20.11 4.72 -33.85
N LEU A 349 -21.20 4.20 -33.28
CA LEU A 349 -22.13 3.29 -33.95
C LEU A 349 -22.97 3.96 -34.99
N SER A 350 -23.29 5.27 -34.86
CA SER A 350 -24.05 6.03 -35.85
C SER A 350 -23.28 6.32 -37.15
N GLN A 351 -21.94 6.20 -37.13
CA GLN A 351 -21.09 6.30 -38.33
C GLN A 351 -21.15 5.03 -39.16
N GLN A 352 -22.29 4.82 -39.85
CA GLN A 352 -22.61 3.57 -40.53
C GLN A 352 -21.56 3.10 -41.54
N ASP A 353 -20.91 4.00 -42.26
CA ASP A 353 -19.95 3.67 -43.30
C ASP A 353 -18.56 3.30 -42.78
N VAL A 354 -18.20 3.66 -41.55
CA VAL A 354 -16.86 3.46 -41.01
C VAL A 354 -16.85 2.32 -39.99
N PHE A 355 -17.80 2.30 -39.07
CA PHE A 355 -17.82 1.30 -37.98
C PHE A 355 -18.15 -0.11 -38.50
N TRP A 356 -19.16 -0.20 -39.38
CA TRP A 356 -19.77 -1.47 -39.79
C TRP A 356 -19.06 -2.15 -40.98
N GLN A 357 -18.21 -1.45 -41.74
CA GLN A 357 -17.51 -2.01 -42.91
C GLN A 357 -16.39 -2.99 -42.55
N ASP A 358 -15.70 -2.76 -41.42
CA ASP A 358 -14.59 -3.62 -40.96
C ASP A 358 -14.88 -4.11 -39.54
N MET A 359 -15.61 -5.23 -39.45
CA MET A 359 -16.15 -5.77 -38.22
C MET A 359 -15.10 -6.65 -37.50
N SER A 360 -14.43 -6.08 -36.50
CA SER A 360 -13.57 -6.84 -35.59
C SER A 360 -14.40 -7.50 -34.45
N PRO A 361 -13.86 -8.53 -33.77
CA PRO A 361 -14.53 -9.14 -32.61
C PRO A 361 -14.85 -8.12 -31.49
N ALA A 362 -13.98 -7.15 -31.27
CA ALA A 362 -14.20 -6.08 -30.30
C ALA A 362 -15.38 -5.16 -30.68
N LYS A 363 -15.44 -4.76 -31.96
CA LYS A 363 -16.58 -3.98 -32.50
C LYS A 363 -17.91 -4.75 -32.42
N ALA A 364 -17.91 -6.04 -32.80
CA ALA A 364 -19.10 -6.87 -32.72
C ALA A 364 -19.61 -7.04 -31.29
N LEU A 365 -18.71 -7.28 -30.33
CA LEU A 365 -19.06 -7.37 -28.92
C LEU A 365 -19.60 -6.03 -28.39
N LEU A 366 -18.97 -4.90 -28.73
CA LEU A 366 -19.40 -3.57 -28.31
C LEU A 366 -20.82 -3.26 -28.83
N ALA A 367 -21.07 -3.51 -30.12
CA ALA A 367 -22.38 -3.31 -30.74
C ALA A 367 -23.47 -4.17 -30.08
N ARG A 368 -23.18 -5.46 -29.86
CA ARG A 368 -24.10 -6.38 -29.18
C ARG A 368 -24.42 -5.91 -27.76
N CYS A 369 -23.42 -5.56 -26.98
CA CYS A 369 -23.62 -5.08 -25.61
C CYS A 369 -24.38 -3.75 -25.57
N PHE A 370 -24.14 -2.85 -26.52
CA PHE A 370 -24.87 -1.60 -26.61
C PHE A 370 -26.36 -1.84 -26.92
N VAL A 371 -26.69 -2.76 -27.86
CA VAL A 371 -28.07 -3.16 -28.13
C VAL A 371 -28.73 -3.74 -26.87
N MET A 372 -28.07 -4.65 -26.17
CA MET A 372 -28.57 -5.22 -24.92
C MET A 372 -28.83 -4.13 -23.87
N TYR A 373 -27.88 -3.20 -23.72
CA TYR A 373 -28.01 -2.08 -22.80
C TYR A 373 -29.22 -1.20 -23.14
N CYS A 374 -29.35 -0.76 -24.40
CA CYS A 374 -30.48 0.09 -24.85
C CYS A 374 -31.82 -0.63 -24.71
N THR A 375 -31.90 -1.92 -25.04
CA THR A 375 -33.11 -2.73 -24.86
C THR A 375 -33.52 -2.83 -23.40
N THR A 376 -32.55 -3.07 -22.50
CA THR A 376 -32.78 -3.19 -21.06
C THR A 376 -33.30 -1.85 -20.46
N HIS A 377 -32.80 -0.73 -20.98
CA HIS A 377 -33.15 0.61 -20.47
C HIS A 377 -34.24 1.32 -21.30
N ALA A 378 -34.88 0.64 -22.25
CA ALA A 378 -35.91 1.17 -23.15
C ALA A 378 -35.47 2.44 -23.91
N LEU A 379 -34.23 2.46 -24.42
CA LEU A 379 -33.65 3.56 -25.18
C LEU A 379 -33.87 3.34 -26.68
N GLU A 380 -35.12 3.43 -27.14
CA GLU A 380 -35.51 3.12 -28.52
C GLU A 380 -34.87 4.09 -29.53
N ARG A 381 -34.75 5.38 -29.20
CA ARG A 381 -34.18 6.39 -30.09
C ARG A 381 -32.71 6.15 -30.41
N GLU A 382 -31.92 5.73 -29.41
CA GLU A 382 -30.51 5.39 -29.57
C GLU A 382 -30.38 4.13 -30.46
N LEU A 383 -31.26 3.15 -30.28
CA LEU A 383 -31.30 1.95 -31.13
C LEU A 383 -31.54 2.29 -32.59
N ASP A 384 -32.58 3.08 -32.86
CA ASP A 384 -32.95 3.48 -34.24
C ASP A 384 -31.85 4.28 -34.94
N THR A 385 -31.07 5.04 -34.19
CA THR A 385 -29.99 5.86 -34.74
C THR A 385 -28.72 5.04 -35.03
N CYS A 386 -28.45 4.02 -34.21
CA CYS A 386 -27.19 3.31 -34.23
C CYS A 386 -27.16 2.00 -35.02
N ILE A 387 -28.33 1.37 -35.21
CA ILE A 387 -28.41 0.05 -35.83
C ILE A 387 -28.71 0.16 -37.33
N PRO A 388 -27.85 -0.38 -38.20
CA PRO A 388 -28.17 -0.49 -39.62
C PRO A 388 -29.32 -1.44 -39.86
N VAL A 389 -30.00 -1.31 -40.97
CA VAL A 389 -31.20 -2.08 -41.39
C VAL A 389 -31.02 -3.60 -41.19
N VAL A 390 -32.10 -4.32 -40.93
CA VAL A 390 -32.23 -5.73 -40.51
C VAL A 390 -31.24 -6.74 -41.12
N THR A 391 -30.70 -6.54 -42.31
CA THR A 391 -29.69 -7.36 -42.93
C THR A 391 -28.36 -7.40 -42.16
N ALA A 392 -27.96 -6.33 -41.48
CA ALA A 392 -26.73 -6.28 -40.67
C ALA A 392 -26.92 -6.97 -39.31
N LEU A 393 -28.10 -6.99 -38.72
CA LEU A 393 -28.42 -7.71 -37.50
C LEU A 393 -28.28 -9.24 -37.65
N VAL A 394 -28.56 -9.77 -38.84
CA VAL A 394 -28.38 -11.19 -39.15
C VAL A 394 -26.91 -11.56 -39.13
N PHE A 395 -26.01 -10.70 -39.60
CA PHE A 395 -24.55 -10.91 -39.51
C PHE A 395 -24.07 -10.92 -38.07
N LEU A 396 -24.60 -10.03 -37.22
CA LEU A 396 -24.23 -9.98 -35.78
C LEU A 396 -24.72 -11.21 -35.00
N SER A 397 -25.84 -11.82 -35.38
CA SER A 397 -26.36 -13.03 -34.74
C SER A 397 -25.65 -14.31 -35.19
N LEU A 398 -24.99 -14.32 -36.35
CA LEU A 398 -24.21 -15.44 -36.87
C LEU A 398 -22.78 -15.50 -36.33
N ILE A 399 -22.29 -14.40 -35.75
CA ILE A 399 -20.99 -14.37 -35.07
C ILE A 399 -21.22 -14.92 -33.65
N HIS A 400 -21.23 -16.25 -33.53
CA HIS A 400 -21.09 -16.92 -32.24
C HIS A 400 -19.66 -16.71 -31.76
N ILE A 401 -19.47 -15.70 -30.90
CA ILE A 401 -18.25 -15.50 -30.13
C ILE A 401 -18.49 -16.05 -28.74
#